data_895a6104b56ad51d342133208eb3b067
#
_entry.id   895a6104b56ad51d342133208eb3b067
#
_cell.length_a   1.000
_cell.length_b   1.000
_cell.length_c   1.000
_cell.angle_alpha   90.00
_cell.angle_beta   90.00
_cell.angle_gamma   90.00
#
_symmetry.space_group_name_H-M   'P 1'
#
loop_
_entity.id
_entity.type
_entity.pdbx_description
1 polymer ?
#
loop_
_entity_poly.entity_id
_entity_poly.type
_entity_poly.pdbx_seq_one_letter_code
_entity_poly.pdbx_strand_id
1 'polypeptide(L)' 'MYIVMELQKNKDGHVANIVTEHETLAQAESKYHAVLSAAAVSGIPIHSAIVVSEEGFPVEHRCWKHEEAAV' A
#
# COMPACT_ATOMS: atom_id res chain seq x y z
N MET A 1 7.62 -16.21 -4.19
CA MET A 1 7.66 -14.79 -4.56
C MET A 1 6.46 -14.07 -4.03
N TYR A 2 6.65 -12.84 -3.60
CA TYR A 2 5.57 -12.03 -3.05
C TYR A 2 5.55 -10.68 -3.72
N ILE A 3 4.38 -10.11 -3.85
CA ILE A 3 4.20 -8.83 -4.54
C ILE A 3 3.63 -7.83 -3.55
N VAL A 4 4.22 -6.65 -3.50
CA VAL A 4 3.71 -5.56 -2.68
C VAL A 4 3.13 -4.51 -3.62
N MET A 5 1.87 -4.14 -3.39
CA MET A 5 1.24 -3.09 -4.16
C MET A 5 0.91 -1.94 -3.25
N GLU A 6 1.27 -0.74 -3.70
CA GLU A 6 0.93 0.49 -3.01
C GLU A 6 -0.07 1.22 -3.87
N LEU A 7 -1.21 1.62 -3.29
CA LEU A 7 -2.26 2.33 -4.01
C LEU A 7 -2.47 3.69 -3.39
N GLN A 8 -2.56 4.71 -4.23
CA GLN A 8 -2.75 6.08 -3.78
C GLN A 8 -3.87 6.70 -4.59
N LYS A 9 -4.96 7.08 -3.93
CA LYS A 9 -6.05 7.76 -4.61
C LYS A 9 -6.00 9.24 -4.23
N ASN A 10 -5.78 10.09 -5.21
CA ASN A 10 -5.64 11.51 -4.98
C ASN A 10 -6.99 12.21 -4.93
N LYS A 11 -6.96 13.50 -4.57
CA LYS A 11 -8.20 14.25 -4.44
C LYS A 11 -8.98 14.33 -5.72
N ASP A 12 -8.31 14.29 -6.86
CA ASP A 12 -9.01 14.40 -8.13
C ASP A 12 -9.56 13.04 -8.58
N GLY A 13 -9.43 12.02 -7.75
CA GLY A 13 -9.96 10.70 -8.09
C GLY A 13 -8.98 9.80 -8.83
N HIS A 14 -7.80 10.31 -9.18
CA HIS A 14 -6.84 9.50 -9.88
C HIS A 14 -6.20 8.49 -8.94
N VAL A 15 -6.09 7.26 -9.37
CA VAL A 15 -5.48 6.20 -8.57
C VAL A 15 -4.15 5.81 -9.19
N ALA A 16 -3.09 5.99 -8.42
CA ALA A 16 -1.76 5.56 -8.84
C ALA A 16 -1.44 4.26 -8.12
N ASN A 17 -0.63 3.42 -8.74
CA ASN A 17 -0.23 2.18 -8.09
C ASN A 17 1.25 1.95 -8.35
N ILE A 18 1.91 1.34 -7.36
CA ILE A 18 3.33 1.01 -7.45
C ILE A 18 3.42 -0.45 -7.04
N VAL A 19 4.02 -1.26 -7.88
CA VAL A 19 4.09 -2.70 -7.65
C VAL A 19 5.55 -3.13 -7.62
N THR A 20 5.92 -3.88 -6.58
CA THR A 20 7.28 -4.40 -6.47
C THR A 20 7.22 -5.89 -6.17
N GLU A 21 8.25 -6.63 -6.59
CA GLU A 21 8.32 -8.07 -6.38
C GLU A 21 9.45 -8.40 -5.43
N HIS A 22 9.24 -9.40 -4.60
CA HIS A 22 10.24 -9.80 -3.61
C HIS A 22 10.30 -11.32 -3.53
N GLU A 23 11.50 -11.85 -3.34
CA GLU A 23 11.65 -13.30 -3.33
C GLU A 23 11.18 -13.94 -2.04
N THR A 24 11.26 -13.24 -0.92
CA THR A 24 10.86 -13.80 0.36
C THR A 24 9.79 -12.96 1.01
N LEU A 25 9.04 -13.57 1.91
CA LEU A 25 8.03 -12.85 2.66
C LEU A 25 8.68 -11.76 3.51
N ALA A 26 9.85 -12.04 4.08
CA ALA A 26 10.52 -11.05 4.92
C ALA A 26 10.86 -9.78 4.13
N GLN A 27 11.32 -9.95 2.89
CA GLN A 27 11.61 -8.79 2.06
C GLN A 27 10.34 -8.04 1.71
N ALA A 28 9.27 -8.76 1.40
CA ALA A 28 8.00 -8.13 1.07
C ALA A 28 7.46 -7.38 2.28
N GLU A 29 7.55 -7.96 3.47
CA GLU A 29 7.08 -7.29 4.67
C GLU A 29 7.88 -6.04 4.98
N SER A 30 9.17 -6.06 4.72
CA SER A 30 10.01 -4.88 4.93
C SER A 30 9.52 -3.73 4.03
N LYS A 31 9.24 -4.04 2.77
CA LYS A 31 8.72 -3.02 1.85
C LYS A 31 7.33 -2.57 2.27
N TYR A 32 6.49 -3.52 2.67
CA TYR A 32 5.13 -3.23 3.10
C TYR A 32 5.13 -2.28 4.29
N HIS A 33 5.97 -2.55 5.29
CA HIS A 33 6.01 -1.68 6.46
C HIS A 33 6.58 -0.31 6.13
N ALA A 34 7.52 -0.23 5.19
CA ALA A 34 8.03 1.07 4.75
C ALA A 34 6.94 1.89 4.09
N VAL A 35 6.10 1.25 3.27
CA VAL A 35 4.99 1.92 2.63
C VAL A 35 3.98 2.37 3.69
N LEU A 36 3.69 1.53 4.68
CA LEU A 36 2.74 1.87 5.72
C LEU A 36 3.23 3.05 6.56
N SER A 37 4.52 3.10 6.86
CA SER A 37 5.06 4.21 7.63
C SER A 37 4.83 5.52 6.90
N ALA A 38 5.06 5.52 5.60
CA ALA A 38 4.85 6.73 4.82
C ALA A 38 3.36 7.04 4.67
N ALA A 39 2.54 6.01 4.48
CA ALA A 39 1.11 6.20 4.29
C ALA A 39 0.45 6.78 5.53
N ALA A 40 0.92 6.41 6.69
CA ALA A 40 0.31 6.86 7.94
C ALA A 40 0.37 8.37 8.10
N VAL A 41 1.38 8.99 7.53
CA VAL A 41 1.54 10.43 7.68
C VAL A 41 1.42 11.18 6.36
N SER A 42 0.98 10.50 5.32
CA SER A 42 0.89 11.16 4.02
C SER A 42 -0.36 12.03 3.94
N GLY A 43 -0.39 12.94 3.00
CA GLY A 43 -1.57 13.76 2.77
C GLY A 43 -2.47 13.18 1.70
N ILE A 44 -2.21 11.96 1.28
CA ILE A 44 -3.00 11.35 0.21
C ILE A 44 -4.30 10.82 0.80
N PRO A 45 -5.45 11.20 0.24
CA PRO A 45 -6.74 10.82 0.83
C PRO A 45 -6.93 9.34 1.09
N ILE A 46 -6.55 8.49 0.17
CA ILE A 46 -6.61 7.06 0.40
C ILE A 46 -5.25 6.50 0.01
N HIS A 47 -4.58 5.87 0.96
CA HIS A 47 -3.24 5.36 0.75
C HIS A 47 -3.19 3.97 1.38
N SER A 48 -2.96 2.94 0.59
CA SER A 48 -3.00 1.57 1.08
C SER A 48 -1.86 0.75 0.54
N ALA A 49 -1.65 -0.38 1.18
CA ALA A 49 -0.65 -1.34 0.73
C ALA A 49 -1.18 -2.74 0.95
N ILE A 50 -0.77 -3.66 0.10
CA ILE A 50 -1.18 -5.04 0.20
C ILE A 50 -0.01 -5.92 -0.19
N VAL A 51 0.14 -7.05 0.49
CA VAL A 51 1.11 -8.06 0.13
C VAL A 51 0.32 -9.26 -0.40
N VAL A 52 0.64 -9.71 -1.59
CA VAL A 52 -0.01 -10.89 -2.15
C VAL A 52 1.05 -11.92 -2.52
N SER A 53 0.69 -13.20 -2.41
CA SER A 53 1.59 -14.24 -2.83
C SER A 53 1.57 -14.34 -4.35
N GLU A 54 2.50 -15.08 -4.91
CA GLU A 54 2.54 -15.22 -6.36
C GLU A 54 1.31 -15.93 -6.91
N GLU A 55 0.54 -16.56 -6.03
CA GLU A 55 -0.70 -17.19 -6.45
C GLU A 55 -1.87 -16.25 -6.35
N GLY A 56 -1.62 -15.00 -5.96
CA GLY A 56 -2.70 -14.02 -5.86
C GLY A 56 -3.40 -14.02 -4.52
N PHE A 57 -2.87 -14.70 -3.52
CA PHE A 57 -3.52 -14.79 -2.23
C PHE A 57 -3.08 -13.61 -1.34
N PRO A 58 -4.00 -12.81 -0.83
CA PRO A 58 -3.62 -11.66 0.01
C PRO A 58 -3.07 -12.15 1.36
N VAL A 59 -1.89 -11.64 1.70
CA VAL A 59 -1.22 -12.02 2.93
C VAL A 59 -1.42 -10.95 4.00
N GLU A 60 -1.26 -9.67 3.65
CA GLU A 60 -1.43 -8.57 4.57
C GLU A 60 -2.00 -7.38 3.82
N HIS A 61 -2.78 -6.56 4.51
CA HIS A 61 -3.39 -5.39 3.89
C HIS A 61 -3.66 -4.32 4.94
N ARG A 62 -3.41 -3.07 4.59
CA ARG A 62 -3.76 -1.95 5.43
C ARG A 62 -4.10 -0.76 4.56
N CYS A 63 -5.13 -0.02 4.93
CA CYS A 63 -5.54 1.17 4.21
C CYS A 63 -5.67 2.34 5.18
N TRP A 64 -5.07 3.47 4.82
CA TRP A 64 -5.21 4.71 5.56
C TRP A 64 -6.12 5.63 4.74
N LYS A 65 -7.14 6.17 5.39
CA LYS A 65 -8.03 7.14 4.77
C LYS A 65 -7.85 8.46 5.48
N HIS A 66 -7.15 9.37 4.82
CA HIS A 66 -6.88 10.68 5.40
C HIS A 66 -7.93 11.64 4.86
N GLU A 67 -9.17 11.48 5.39
CA GLU A 67 -10.19 12.29 4.91
C GLU A 67 -10.01 13.66 5.39
N GLU A 68 -10.23 14.61 4.57
CA GLU A 68 -10.11 15.91 4.95
C GLU A 68 -11.12 16.17 5.82
N ALA A 69 -11.95 15.40 5.84
CA ALA A 69 -12.96 15.38 6.75
C ALA A 69 -13.15 16.66 7.21
N ALA A 70 -12.31 16.98 7.56
CA ALA A 70 -12.41 18.02 8.18
C ALA A 70 -12.86 19.08 7.47
N VAL A 71 -12.80 18.99 6.55
CA VAL A 71 -13.12 20.08 5.96
C VAL A 71 -14.26 20.35 5.65
#